data_0d769ab3cdaea5adedae5d3eb98f9ae3
#
_entry.id   0d769ab3cdaea5adedae5d3eb98f9ae3
#
_cell.length_a   1.000
_cell.length_b   1.000
_cell.length_c   1.000
_cell.angle_alpha   90.00
_cell.angle_beta   90.00
_cell.angle_gamma   90.00
#
_symmetry.space_group_name_H-M   'P 1'
#
loop_
_entity.id
_entity.type
_entity.pdbx_description
1 polymer ?
#
loop_
_entity_poly.entity_id
_entity_poly.type
_entity_poly.pdbx_seq_one_letter_code
_entity_poly.pdbx_strand_id
1 'polypeptide(L)'
;MTSHTTPRIYVACLSAYNNGYLHGAWIDAAQEPWAIYDAVRAMLAASPIAAAEEWAIHDVEGFGNLRIEKYASFERVSQLAVFLAEHGEIGAAVLDHYS
;
A
#
# COMPACT_ATOMS: atom_id res chain seq x y z
N MET A 1 -26.26 -0.68 1.91
CA MET A 1 -25.23 -0.87 0.89
C MET A 1 -23.87 -0.96 1.52
N THR A 2 -23.21 -1.99 1.21
CA THR A 2 -21.87 -2.16 1.72
C THR A 2 -20.89 -1.60 0.73
N SER A 3 -20.18 -0.59 1.11
CA SER A 3 -19.10 -0.12 0.27
C SER A 3 -17.95 -1.08 0.45
N HIS A 4 -17.53 -1.68 -0.63
CA HIS A 4 -16.30 -2.44 -0.61
C HIS A 4 -15.16 -1.45 -0.72
N THR A 5 -14.43 -1.28 0.36
CA THR A 5 -13.23 -0.46 0.31
C THR A 5 -12.19 -1.24 -0.46
N THR A 6 -11.78 -0.72 -1.60
CA THR A 6 -10.69 -1.33 -2.36
C THR A 6 -9.42 -1.26 -1.51
N PRO A 7 -8.68 -2.38 -1.36
CA PRO A 7 -7.45 -2.35 -0.59
C PRO A 7 -6.47 -1.33 -1.14
N ARG A 8 -5.91 -0.52 -0.25
CA ARG A 8 -4.93 0.49 -0.64
C ARG A 8 -3.88 0.66 0.46
N ILE A 9 -2.74 1.18 0.06
CA ILE A 9 -1.62 1.41 0.97
C ILE A 9 -1.24 2.87 0.94
N TYR A 10 -0.79 3.38 2.09
CA TYR A 10 -0.21 4.71 2.17
C TYR A 10 1.30 4.56 2.16
N VAL A 11 1.95 5.00 1.10
CA VAL A 11 3.39 4.92 0.95
C VAL A 11 3.98 6.30 1.20
N ALA A 12 4.89 6.37 2.16
CA ALA A 12 5.49 7.63 2.56
C ALA A 12 6.93 7.73 2.06
N CYS A 13 7.33 8.95 1.74
CA CYS A 13 8.70 9.28 1.39
C CYS A 13 9.52 9.36 2.69
N LEU A 14 10.47 8.45 2.88
CA LEU A 14 11.25 8.41 4.10
C LEU A 14 12.19 9.62 4.23
N SER A 15 12.75 10.09 3.13
CA SER A 15 13.60 11.27 3.16
C SER A 15 12.84 12.49 3.66
N ALA A 16 11.60 12.68 3.17
CA ALA A 16 10.76 13.79 3.62
C ALA A 16 10.40 13.61 5.09
N TYR A 17 9.99 12.39 5.48
CA TYR A 17 9.60 12.09 6.85
C TYR A 17 10.73 12.41 7.83
N ASN A 18 11.96 12.01 7.48
CA ASN A 18 13.12 12.25 8.33
C ASN A 18 13.51 13.74 8.41
N ASN A 19 12.99 14.54 7.49
CA ASN A 19 13.21 16.00 7.48
C ASN A 19 11.99 16.78 7.98
N GLY A 20 11.02 16.08 8.59
CA GLY A 20 9.86 16.73 9.21
C GLY A 20 8.72 17.00 8.25
N TYR A 21 8.73 16.47 7.06
CA TYR A 21 7.65 16.64 6.08
C TYR A 21 6.80 15.39 5.97
N LEU A 22 5.49 15.56 5.99
CA LEU A 22 4.56 14.46 5.73
C LEU A 22 4.27 14.43 4.23
N HIS A 23 4.98 13.59 3.50
CA HIS A 23 4.81 13.46 2.07
C HIS A 23 4.64 11.99 1.70
N GLY A 24 3.53 11.66 1.09
CA GLY A 24 3.22 10.31 0.67
C GLY A 24 1.96 10.31 -0.15
N ALA A 25 1.48 9.12 -0.48
CA ALA A 25 0.26 8.99 -1.28
C ALA A 25 -0.44 7.69 -0.95
N TRP A 26 -1.77 7.71 -1.01
CA TRP A 26 -2.58 6.50 -0.99
C TRP A 26 -2.55 5.90 -2.40
N ILE A 27 -2.22 4.63 -2.47
CA ILE A 27 -2.07 3.93 -3.75
C ILE A 27 -2.97 2.69 -3.74
N ASP A 28 -3.74 2.51 -4.80
CA ASP A 28 -4.56 1.32 -4.98
C ASP A 28 -3.63 0.11 -5.00
N ALA A 29 -3.87 -0.85 -4.09
CA ALA A 29 -3.07 -2.04 -3.99
C ALA A 29 -3.56 -3.18 -4.88
N ALA A 30 -4.83 -3.12 -5.33
CA ALA A 30 -5.43 -4.14 -6.18
C ALA A 30 -5.13 -3.88 -7.65
N GLN A 31 -3.85 -3.75 -7.97
CA GLN A 31 -3.38 -3.52 -9.33
C GLN A 31 -2.03 -4.20 -9.50
N GLU A 32 -1.54 -4.26 -10.71
CA GLU A 32 -0.26 -4.91 -10.99
C GLU A 32 0.88 -4.26 -10.21
N PRO A 33 1.87 -5.05 -9.74
CA PRO A 33 2.99 -4.48 -8.98
C PRO A 33 3.71 -3.35 -9.69
N TRP A 34 3.86 -3.44 -11.02
CA TRP A 34 4.53 -2.37 -11.77
C TRP A 34 3.77 -1.04 -11.66
N ALA A 35 2.43 -1.10 -11.58
CA ALA A 35 1.62 0.11 -11.45
C ALA A 35 1.78 0.72 -10.05
N ILE A 36 1.93 -0.12 -9.03
CA ILE A 36 2.22 0.36 -7.68
C ILE A 36 3.58 1.05 -7.64
N TYR A 37 4.61 0.43 -8.24
CA TYR A 37 5.94 1.04 -8.32
C TYR A 37 5.91 2.36 -9.07
N ASP A 38 5.12 2.44 -10.14
CA ASP A 38 4.98 3.67 -10.93
C ASP A 38 4.40 4.80 -10.08
N ALA A 39 3.36 4.49 -9.29
CA ALA A 39 2.74 5.47 -8.40
C ALA A 39 3.72 5.93 -7.32
N VAL A 40 4.53 5.01 -6.79
CA VAL A 40 5.55 5.34 -5.80
C VAL A 40 6.60 6.27 -6.41
N ARG A 41 7.04 5.97 -7.64
CA ARG A 41 8.02 6.84 -8.31
C ARG A 41 7.47 8.24 -8.53
N ALA A 42 6.19 8.35 -8.89
CA ALA A 42 5.55 9.67 -9.06
C ALA A 42 5.49 10.41 -7.73
N MET A 43 5.17 9.70 -6.65
CA MET A 43 5.13 10.28 -5.31
C MET A 43 6.51 10.79 -4.89
N LEU A 44 7.55 10.00 -5.13
CA LEU A 44 8.91 10.40 -4.78
C LEU A 44 9.39 11.59 -5.61
N ALA A 45 9.02 11.62 -6.89
CA ALA A 45 9.37 12.75 -7.77
C ALA A 45 8.74 14.05 -7.31
N ALA A 46 7.58 13.97 -6.64
CA ALA A 46 6.88 15.16 -6.12
C ALA A 46 7.33 15.53 -4.70
N SER A 47 8.29 14.79 -4.12
CA SER A 47 8.76 15.06 -2.76
C SER A 47 9.44 16.42 -2.67
N PRO A 48 9.30 17.13 -1.52
CA PRO A 48 10.04 18.36 -1.30
C PRO A 48 11.55 18.13 -1.14
N ILE A 49 11.96 16.88 -0.98
CA ILE A 49 13.38 16.52 -0.85
C ILE A 49 13.89 16.08 -2.21
N ALA A 50 14.91 16.75 -2.70
CA ALA A 50 15.51 16.42 -3.99
C ALA A 50 16.13 15.00 -3.93
N ALA A 51 15.98 14.25 -5.02
CA ALA A 51 16.55 12.90 -5.17
C ALA A 51 16.06 11.91 -4.10
N ALA A 52 14.82 12.08 -3.63
CA ALA A 52 14.23 11.14 -2.68
C ALA A 52 14.07 9.77 -3.36
N GLU A 53 14.54 8.71 -2.71
CA GLU A 53 14.54 7.37 -3.27
C GLU A 53 13.95 6.32 -2.34
N GLU A 54 13.82 6.60 -1.04
CA GLU A 54 13.38 5.61 -0.06
C GLU A 54 11.92 5.84 0.33
N TRP A 55 11.22 4.74 0.49
CA TRP A 55 9.82 4.76 0.90
C TRP A 55 9.52 3.64 1.88
N ALA A 56 8.38 3.76 2.56
CA ALA A 56 7.84 2.69 3.39
C ALA A 56 6.33 2.77 3.41
N ILE A 57 5.70 1.63 3.62
CA ILE A 57 4.25 1.56 3.80
C ILE A 57 3.97 1.98 5.25
N HIS A 58 3.28 3.11 5.43
CA HIS A 58 2.98 3.63 6.75
C HIS A 58 1.57 3.30 7.21
N ASP A 59 0.66 3.01 6.29
CA ASP A 59 -0.71 2.68 6.64
C ASP A 59 -1.33 1.83 5.54
N VAL A 60 -2.40 1.13 5.90
CA VAL A 60 -3.13 0.30 4.96
C VAL A 60 -4.62 0.45 5.23
N GLU A 61 -5.43 0.21 4.21
CA GLU A 61 -6.87 0.31 4.29
C GLU A 61 -7.49 -0.77 3.41
N GLY A 62 -8.56 -1.39 3.88
CA GLY A 62 -9.25 -2.40 3.07
C GLY A 62 -8.65 -3.80 3.13
N PHE A 63 -7.71 -4.05 4.05
CA PHE A 63 -7.10 -5.37 4.21
C PHE A 63 -7.72 -6.19 5.34
N GLY A 64 -8.76 -5.69 5.99
CA GLY A 64 -9.38 -6.37 7.10
C GLY A 64 -8.39 -6.55 8.25
N ASN A 65 -8.27 -7.78 8.74
CA ASN A 65 -7.35 -8.08 9.84
C ASN A 65 -5.95 -8.49 9.38
N LEU A 66 -5.71 -8.46 8.07
CA LEU A 66 -4.39 -8.82 7.55
C LEU A 66 -3.37 -7.75 7.88
N ARG A 67 -2.19 -8.20 8.29
CA ARG A 67 -1.10 -7.30 8.59
C ARG A 67 -0.19 -7.17 7.38
N ILE A 68 0.05 -5.94 6.95
CA ILE A 68 0.99 -5.63 5.87
C ILE A 68 2.19 -4.96 6.53
N GLU A 69 3.36 -5.54 6.32
CA GLU A 69 4.57 -5.01 6.91
C GLU A 69 5.04 -3.74 6.20
N LYS A 70 5.76 -2.90 6.92
CA LYS A 70 6.26 -1.63 6.44
C LYS A 70 7.06 -1.76 5.13
N TYR A 71 7.80 -2.84 4.99
CA TYR A 71 8.65 -3.11 3.83
C TYR A 71 8.18 -4.32 3.04
N ALA A 72 6.91 -4.65 3.10
CA ALA A 72 6.35 -5.75 2.31
C ALA A 72 6.58 -5.50 0.81
N SER A 73 6.82 -6.56 0.06
CA SER A 73 6.99 -6.44 -1.38
C SER A 73 5.65 -6.08 -2.04
N PHE A 74 5.71 -5.30 -3.10
CA PHE A 74 4.49 -4.92 -3.81
C PHE A 74 3.87 -6.11 -4.55
N GLU A 75 4.67 -7.12 -4.88
CA GLU A 75 4.15 -8.37 -5.42
C GLU A 75 3.20 -9.04 -4.43
N ARG A 76 3.62 -9.15 -3.16
CA ARG A 76 2.77 -9.73 -2.12
C ARG A 76 1.57 -8.84 -1.81
N VAL A 77 1.78 -7.53 -1.71
CA VAL A 77 0.71 -6.57 -1.46
C VAL A 77 -0.35 -6.68 -2.54
N SER A 78 0.07 -6.71 -3.79
CA SER A 78 -0.82 -6.82 -4.94
C SER A 78 -1.61 -8.13 -4.90
N GLN A 79 -0.94 -9.26 -4.64
CA GLN A 79 -1.60 -10.56 -4.56
C GLN A 79 -2.70 -10.58 -3.49
N LEU A 80 -2.39 -10.08 -2.30
CA LEU A 80 -3.35 -10.03 -1.22
C LEU A 80 -4.51 -9.09 -1.54
N ALA A 81 -4.20 -7.93 -2.12
CA ALA A 81 -5.21 -6.94 -2.45
C ALA A 81 -6.17 -7.44 -3.53
N VAL A 82 -5.65 -8.07 -4.58
CA VAL A 82 -6.47 -8.63 -5.65
C VAL A 82 -7.37 -9.74 -5.10
N PHE A 83 -6.81 -10.59 -4.25
CA PHE A 83 -7.60 -11.65 -3.62
C PHE A 83 -8.75 -11.06 -2.80
N LEU A 84 -8.47 -10.04 -1.99
CA LEU A 84 -9.48 -9.41 -1.15
C LEU A 84 -10.52 -8.67 -1.99
N ALA A 85 -10.12 -8.04 -3.07
CA ALA A 85 -11.04 -7.35 -3.96
C ALA A 85 -12.03 -8.32 -4.59
N GLU A 86 -11.60 -9.55 -4.86
CA GLU A 86 -12.45 -10.59 -5.44
C GLU A 86 -13.32 -11.29 -4.40
N HIS A 87 -12.82 -11.46 -3.17
CA HIS A 87 -13.47 -12.27 -2.15
C HIS A 87 -14.00 -11.49 -0.95
N GLY A 88 -13.68 -10.21 -0.85
CA GLY A 88 -14.17 -9.34 0.22
C GLY A 88 -13.69 -9.78 1.61
N GLU A 89 -14.52 -9.52 2.62
CA GLU A 89 -14.17 -9.80 4.01
C GLU A 89 -14.00 -11.30 4.28
N ILE A 90 -14.72 -12.14 3.56
CA ILE A 90 -14.61 -13.59 3.70
C ILE A 90 -13.21 -14.02 3.31
N GLY A 91 -12.68 -13.44 2.23
CA GLY A 91 -11.32 -13.72 1.80
C GLY A 91 -10.29 -13.32 2.85
N ALA A 92 -10.46 -12.16 3.48
CA ALA A 92 -9.57 -11.69 4.53
C ALA A 92 -9.57 -12.62 5.72
N ALA A 93 -10.74 -13.10 6.14
CA ALA A 93 -10.87 -14.03 7.26
C ALA A 93 -10.16 -15.35 6.98
N VAL A 94 -10.30 -15.87 5.76
CA VAL A 94 -9.64 -17.11 5.35
C VAL A 94 -8.12 -16.95 5.38
N LEU A 95 -7.61 -15.86 4.82
CA LEU A 95 -6.17 -15.60 4.78
C LEU A 95 -5.60 -15.44 6.19
N ASP A 96 -6.33 -14.74 7.07
CA ASP A 96 -5.90 -14.54 8.44
C ASP A 96 -5.80 -15.87 9.17
N HIS A 97 -6.73 -16.79 8.90
CA HIS A 97 -6.74 -18.10 9.53
C HIS A 97 -5.51 -18.93 9.14
N TYR A 98 -5.04 -18.81 7.90
CA TYR A 98 -3.94 -19.60 7.37
C TYR A 98 -2.59 -18.89 7.38
N SER A 99 -2.53 -17.66 7.79
CA SER A 99 -1.27 -16.90 7.76
C SER A 99 -0.45 -16.96 9.06
#